data_15e7ab1771e753fa3d5dc8135c8005f5
#
_entry.id   15e7ab1771e753fa3d5dc8135c8005f5
#
_cell.length_a   1.000
_cell.length_b   1.000
_cell.length_c   1.000
_cell.angle_alpha   90.00
_cell.angle_beta   90.00
_cell.angle_gamma   90.00
#
_symmetry.space_group_name_H-M   'P 1'
#
loop_
_entity.id
_entity.type
_entity.pdbx_description
1 polymer ?
#
loop_
_entity_poly.entity_id
_entity_poly.type
_entity_poly.pdbx_seq_one_letter_code
_entity_poly.pdbx_strand_id
1 'polypeptide(L)'
;ANEGWSIKFLKDNERMLKKYNILFIEQPVKSSKDHNIKTKLPLCADESFHLKNDKQKIKKIYQWVNIKPDKFGCEADILKSIQYAKKNKIKIFLGCMVSSSLSIIPSLKYTKYCNVLDLDGPLFLKKDYKNGLKYKSGYLIYNKKFNYGF
;
A
#
# COMPACT_ATOMS: atom_id res chain seq x y z
N ALA A 1 2.88 2.30 9.96
CA ALA A 1 3.77 2.85 11.02
C ALA A 1 4.87 3.75 10.44
N ASN A 2 5.00 3.79 9.10
CA ASN A 2 5.88 4.71 8.36
C ASN A 2 7.32 4.74 8.92
N GLU A 3 7.92 3.55 9.07
CA GLU A 3 9.30 3.41 9.58
C GLU A 3 9.55 3.93 11.02
N GLY A 4 8.49 4.28 11.75
CA GLY A 4 8.58 4.95 13.06
C GLY A 4 8.94 4.05 14.23
N TRP A 5 8.95 2.72 14.07
CA TRP A 5 9.22 1.79 15.16
C TRP A 5 10.65 1.27 15.14
N SER A 6 11.18 0.98 16.33
CA SER A 6 12.40 0.17 16.44
C SER A 6 12.06 -1.32 16.39
N ILE A 7 13.09 -2.14 16.05
CA ILE A 7 12.98 -3.60 16.14
C ILE A 7 12.65 -4.04 17.58
N LYS A 8 13.25 -3.35 18.56
CA LYS A 8 12.98 -3.60 19.97
C LYS A 8 11.52 -3.33 20.30
N PHE A 9 10.96 -2.19 19.89
CA PHE A 9 9.56 -1.85 20.11
C PHE A 9 8.62 -2.89 19.51
N LEU A 10 8.86 -3.31 18.27
CA LEU A 10 8.05 -4.34 17.60
C LEU A 10 8.07 -5.65 18.38
N LYS A 11 9.25 -6.09 18.85
CA LYS A 11 9.44 -7.31 19.63
C LYS A 11 8.74 -7.23 20.99
N ASP A 12 8.94 -6.14 21.71
CA ASP A 12 8.39 -5.95 23.06
C ASP A 12 6.85 -5.91 23.05
N ASN A 13 6.26 -5.39 21.96
CA ASN A 13 4.81 -5.27 21.81
C ASN A 13 4.15 -6.42 21.04
N GLU A 14 4.91 -7.38 20.49
CA GLU A 14 4.38 -8.47 19.67
C GLU A 14 3.26 -9.24 20.37
N ARG A 15 3.44 -9.60 21.65
CA ARG A 15 2.45 -10.35 22.43
C ARG A 15 1.14 -9.57 22.60
N MET A 16 1.24 -8.27 22.83
CA MET A 16 0.08 -7.39 22.96
C MET A 16 -0.62 -7.23 21.61
N LEU A 17 0.12 -6.95 20.55
CA LEU A 17 -0.42 -6.74 19.20
C LEU A 17 -1.12 -7.99 18.65
N LYS A 18 -0.65 -9.20 18.99
CA LYS A 18 -1.32 -10.46 18.61
C LYS A 18 -2.72 -10.65 19.20
N LYS A 19 -3.08 -9.93 20.25
CA LYS A 19 -4.44 -9.99 20.82
C LYS A 19 -5.47 -9.28 19.95
N TYR A 20 -5.03 -8.42 19.04
CA TYR A 20 -5.88 -7.70 18.11
C TYR A 20 -5.92 -8.43 16.77
N ASN A 21 -7.05 -8.36 16.09
CA ASN A 21 -7.21 -8.92 14.76
C ASN A 21 -6.58 -7.99 13.71
N ILE A 22 -5.25 -7.83 13.77
CA ILE A 22 -4.49 -6.97 12.88
C ILE A 22 -4.32 -7.69 11.54
N LEU A 23 -4.77 -7.07 10.46
CA LEU A 23 -4.59 -7.59 9.11
C LEU A 23 -3.12 -7.57 8.69
N PHE A 24 -2.45 -6.45 8.93
CA PHE A 24 -1.00 -6.28 8.78
C PHE A 24 -0.52 -5.00 9.47
N ILE A 25 0.79 -4.92 9.69
CA ILE A 25 1.47 -3.70 10.14
C ILE A 25 2.32 -3.20 8.97
N GLU A 26 1.99 -2.03 8.46
CA GLU A 26 2.69 -1.44 7.33
C GLU A 26 3.98 -0.79 7.79
N GLN A 27 5.07 -1.17 7.14
CA GLN A 27 6.45 -0.69 7.27
C GLN A 27 6.80 -0.20 8.67
N PRO A 28 6.81 -1.09 9.68
CA PRO A 28 7.04 -0.66 11.06
C PRO A 28 8.46 -0.13 11.27
N VAL A 29 9.44 -0.73 10.63
CA VAL A 29 10.86 -0.47 10.83
C VAL A 29 11.48 0.10 9.56
N LYS A 30 12.49 0.95 9.71
CA LYS A 30 13.25 1.52 8.57
C LYS A 30 13.67 0.44 7.57
N SER A 31 13.45 0.69 6.31
CA SER A 31 13.75 -0.24 5.19
C SER A 31 15.22 -0.67 5.15
N SER A 32 16.14 0.18 5.64
CA SER A 32 17.56 -0.16 5.80
C SER A 32 17.85 -1.19 6.90
N LYS A 33 16.92 -1.37 7.86
CA LYS A 33 17.09 -2.24 9.04
C LYS A 33 16.09 -3.41 9.08
N ASP A 34 15.15 -3.49 8.15
CA ASP A 34 14.06 -4.47 8.17
C ASP A 34 14.52 -5.93 8.03
N HIS A 35 15.70 -6.17 7.42
CA HIS A 35 16.33 -7.50 7.34
C HIS A 35 16.55 -8.16 8.71
N ASN A 36 16.57 -7.38 9.79
CA ASN A 36 16.72 -7.86 11.16
C ASN A 36 15.37 -8.16 11.85
N ILE A 37 14.24 -7.92 11.18
CA ILE A 37 12.93 -8.20 11.76
C ILE A 37 12.74 -9.71 11.91
N LYS A 38 12.39 -10.13 13.14
CA LYS A 38 11.95 -11.49 13.47
C LYS A 38 10.64 -11.36 14.22
N THR A 39 9.52 -11.59 13.56
CA THR A 39 8.18 -11.53 14.14
C THR A 39 7.23 -12.51 13.47
N LYS A 40 6.17 -12.89 14.19
CA LYS A 40 5.03 -13.66 13.65
C LYS A 40 3.85 -12.75 13.30
N LEU A 41 3.96 -11.44 13.51
CA LEU A 41 2.93 -10.48 13.08
C LEU A 41 2.95 -10.35 11.55
N PRO A 42 1.79 -10.22 10.92
CA PRO A 42 1.74 -9.97 9.48
C PRO A 42 2.28 -8.57 9.17
N LEU A 43 3.21 -8.49 8.23
CA LEU A 43 3.85 -7.24 7.83
C LEU A 43 3.54 -6.91 6.38
N CYS A 44 3.38 -5.61 6.10
CA CYS A 44 3.27 -5.04 4.77
C CYS A 44 4.48 -4.16 4.46
N ALA A 45 5.15 -4.40 3.33
CA ALA A 45 6.22 -3.54 2.85
C ALA A 45 5.64 -2.36 2.08
N ASP A 46 6.03 -1.14 2.44
CA ASP A 46 5.79 0.08 1.68
C ASP A 46 7.13 0.66 1.19
N GLU A 47 7.89 1.33 2.06
CA GLU A 47 9.18 1.92 1.72
C GLU A 47 10.22 0.87 1.30
N SER A 48 10.08 -0.35 1.78
CA SER A 48 10.92 -1.48 1.36
C SER A 48 10.54 -2.05 0.00
N PHE A 49 9.37 -1.74 -0.55
CA PHE A 49 8.89 -2.30 -1.81
C PHE A 49 9.00 -1.32 -2.97
N HIS A 50 10.20 -1.16 -3.51
CA HIS A 50 10.46 -0.42 -4.73
C HIS A 50 11.12 -1.30 -5.79
N LEU A 51 11.08 -0.87 -7.06
CA LEU A 51 11.67 -1.60 -8.20
C LEU A 51 13.16 -1.90 -8.04
N LYS A 52 13.88 -1.01 -7.36
CA LYS A 52 15.33 -1.10 -7.14
C LYS A 52 15.71 -1.95 -5.93
N ASN A 53 14.73 -2.33 -5.08
CA ASN A 53 15.02 -3.07 -3.85
C ASN A 53 15.19 -4.56 -4.11
N ASP A 54 15.92 -5.23 -3.25
CA ASP A 54 16.11 -6.68 -3.29
C ASP A 54 14.78 -7.41 -3.03
N LYS A 55 14.17 -7.90 -4.10
CA LYS A 55 12.89 -8.62 -4.06
C LYS A 55 13.00 -9.96 -3.29
N GLN A 56 14.18 -10.56 -3.18
CA GLN A 56 14.37 -11.78 -2.38
C GLN A 56 14.20 -11.51 -0.89
N LYS A 57 14.62 -10.33 -0.43
CA LYS A 57 14.42 -9.86 0.93
C LYS A 57 12.93 -9.70 1.24
N ILE A 58 12.17 -9.09 0.33
CA ILE A 58 10.74 -8.84 0.53
C ILE A 58 9.99 -10.14 0.86
N LYS A 59 10.11 -11.17 0.05
CA LYS A 59 9.36 -12.43 0.25
C LYS A 59 9.72 -13.18 1.54
N LYS A 60 10.89 -12.89 2.14
CA LYS A 60 11.32 -13.52 3.40
C LYS A 60 10.72 -12.85 4.63
N ILE A 61 10.37 -11.57 4.54
CA ILE A 61 9.99 -10.73 5.68
C ILE A 61 8.51 -10.37 5.65
N TYR A 62 7.96 -10.09 4.46
CA TYR A 62 6.67 -9.49 4.29
C TYR A 62 5.66 -10.44 3.65
N GLN A 63 4.45 -10.48 4.21
CA GLN A 63 3.30 -11.21 3.67
C GLN A 63 2.44 -10.35 2.76
N TRP A 64 2.63 -9.02 2.84
CA TRP A 64 1.93 -8.01 2.08
C TRP A 64 2.91 -7.02 1.47
N VAL A 65 2.51 -6.42 0.35
CA VAL A 65 3.19 -5.26 -0.24
C VAL A 65 2.19 -4.16 -0.53
N ASN A 66 2.56 -2.92 -0.23
CA ASN A 66 1.79 -1.76 -0.64
C ASN A 66 2.27 -1.29 -2.01
N ILE A 67 1.37 -1.31 -2.98
CA ILE A 67 1.60 -0.75 -4.31
C ILE A 67 0.89 0.59 -4.37
N LYS A 68 1.68 1.67 -4.42
CA LYS A 68 1.19 3.03 -4.62
C LYS A 68 1.59 3.48 -6.02
N PRO A 69 0.66 3.56 -6.98
CA PRO A 69 0.99 3.96 -8.36
C PRO A 69 1.80 5.24 -8.46
N ASP A 70 1.56 6.18 -7.55
CA ASP A 70 2.30 7.45 -7.46
C ASP A 70 3.81 7.28 -7.23
N LYS A 71 4.26 6.15 -6.69
CA LYS A 71 5.68 5.83 -6.43
C LYS A 71 6.37 5.12 -7.60
N PHE A 72 5.64 4.74 -8.64
CA PHE A 72 6.17 4.03 -9.80
C PHE A 72 6.32 4.96 -10.99
N GLY A 73 7.38 4.78 -11.77
CA GLY A 73 7.67 5.64 -12.92
C GLY A 73 6.73 5.42 -14.11
N CYS A 74 6.19 4.20 -14.28
CA CYS A 74 5.30 3.88 -15.38
C CYS A 74 4.40 2.67 -15.07
N GLU A 75 3.39 2.47 -15.90
CA GLU A 75 2.45 1.35 -15.77
C GLU A 75 3.13 -0.03 -15.84
N ALA A 76 4.12 -0.18 -16.69
CA ALA A 76 4.85 -1.44 -16.82
C ALA A 76 5.49 -1.87 -15.50
N ASP A 77 5.96 -0.92 -14.70
CA ASP A 77 6.59 -1.19 -13.43
C ASP A 77 5.57 -1.57 -12.34
N ILE A 78 4.38 -0.96 -12.37
CA ILE A 78 3.26 -1.36 -11.52
C ILE A 78 2.86 -2.80 -11.84
N LEU A 79 2.68 -3.15 -13.11
CA LEU A 79 2.30 -4.49 -13.54
C LEU A 79 3.37 -5.53 -13.18
N LYS A 80 4.66 -5.23 -13.35
CA LYS A 80 5.77 -6.11 -12.91
C LYS A 80 5.73 -6.34 -11.41
N SER A 81 5.38 -5.32 -10.62
CA SER A 81 5.28 -5.43 -9.16
C SER A 81 4.09 -6.30 -8.74
N ILE A 82 2.94 -6.17 -9.41
CA ILE A 82 1.77 -7.02 -9.23
C ILE A 82 2.11 -8.48 -9.59
N GLN A 83 2.76 -8.71 -10.72
CA GLN A 83 3.19 -10.05 -11.15
C GLN A 83 4.17 -10.68 -10.15
N TYR A 84 5.15 -9.90 -9.66
CA TYR A 84 6.07 -10.37 -8.63
C TYR A 84 5.33 -10.79 -7.36
N ALA A 85 4.43 -9.96 -6.85
CA ALA A 85 3.67 -10.26 -5.65
C ALA A 85 2.84 -11.56 -5.83
N LYS A 86 2.11 -11.69 -6.93
CA LYS A 86 1.33 -12.89 -7.26
C LYS A 86 2.19 -14.15 -7.37
N LYS A 87 3.30 -14.09 -8.12
CA LYS A 87 4.24 -15.21 -8.27
C LYS A 87 4.78 -15.71 -6.93
N ASN A 88 4.98 -14.80 -5.97
CA ASN A 88 5.52 -15.14 -4.65
C ASN A 88 4.43 -15.32 -3.57
N LYS A 89 3.15 -15.37 -3.94
CA LYS A 89 2.00 -15.52 -3.03
C LYS A 89 1.95 -14.42 -1.95
N ILE A 90 2.45 -13.23 -2.27
CA ILE A 90 2.39 -12.04 -1.41
C ILE A 90 1.09 -11.32 -1.70
N LYS A 91 0.35 -10.96 -0.67
CA LYS A 91 -0.90 -10.22 -0.77
C LYS A 91 -0.64 -8.77 -1.16
N ILE A 92 -1.56 -8.19 -1.91
CA ILE A 92 -1.41 -6.82 -2.43
C ILE A 92 -2.38 -5.88 -1.72
N PHE A 93 -1.84 -4.86 -1.14
CA PHE A 93 -2.50 -3.66 -0.67
C PHE A 93 -2.28 -2.57 -1.73
N LEU A 94 -3.33 -1.99 -2.26
CA LEU A 94 -3.27 -0.86 -3.19
C LEU A 94 -3.49 0.41 -2.38
N GLY A 95 -2.42 1.12 -2.14
CA GLY A 95 -2.45 2.41 -1.45
C GLY A 95 -2.33 3.59 -2.40
N CYS A 96 -2.35 4.78 -1.82
CA CYS A 96 -2.11 6.04 -2.53
C CYS A 96 -1.31 7.01 -1.66
N MET A 97 -0.88 8.09 -2.27
CA MET A 97 -0.44 9.29 -1.55
C MET A 97 -1.64 10.22 -1.34
N VAL A 98 -1.49 11.23 -0.48
CA VAL A 98 -2.48 12.32 -0.41
C VAL A 98 -2.48 13.05 -1.75
N SER A 99 -3.53 12.85 -2.53
CA SER A 99 -3.61 13.32 -3.92
C SER A 99 -5.06 13.46 -4.36
N SER A 100 -5.28 14.12 -5.49
CA SER A 100 -6.63 14.36 -6.02
C SER A 100 -7.22 13.14 -6.72
N SER A 101 -8.52 13.18 -6.99
CA SER A 101 -9.20 12.17 -7.79
C SER A 101 -8.53 11.94 -9.15
N LEU A 102 -7.91 12.96 -9.73
CA LEU A 102 -7.18 12.85 -11.00
C LEU A 102 -6.04 11.81 -10.91
N SER A 103 -5.33 11.77 -9.79
CA SER A 103 -4.25 10.79 -9.54
C SER A 103 -4.80 9.40 -9.18
N ILE A 104 -5.90 9.34 -8.41
CA ILE A 104 -6.43 8.07 -7.90
C ILE A 104 -7.19 7.27 -8.96
N ILE A 105 -7.98 7.93 -9.81
CA ILE A 105 -8.85 7.24 -10.80
C ILE A 105 -8.07 6.27 -11.70
N PRO A 106 -6.88 6.60 -12.24
CA PRO A 106 -6.10 5.65 -13.02
C PRO A 106 -5.71 4.38 -12.28
N SER A 107 -5.62 4.45 -10.94
CA SER A 107 -5.27 3.31 -10.09
C SER A 107 -6.38 2.29 -9.98
N LEU A 108 -7.64 2.67 -10.26
CA LEU A 108 -8.81 1.78 -10.15
C LEU A 108 -8.70 0.56 -11.05
N LYS A 109 -7.98 0.63 -12.16
CA LYS A 109 -7.76 -0.52 -13.06
C LYS A 109 -6.99 -1.66 -12.42
N TYR A 110 -6.24 -1.38 -11.32
CA TYR A 110 -5.44 -2.38 -10.60
C TYR A 110 -6.21 -3.05 -9.46
N THR A 111 -7.38 -2.54 -9.06
CA THR A 111 -8.17 -3.04 -7.91
C THR A 111 -8.48 -4.54 -8.02
N LYS A 112 -8.73 -5.04 -9.23
CA LYS A 112 -8.97 -6.47 -9.51
C LYS A 112 -7.81 -7.41 -9.14
N TYR A 113 -6.63 -6.87 -8.87
CA TYR A 113 -5.44 -7.63 -8.49
C TYR A 113 -5.15 -7.59 -7.00
N CYS A 114 -5.87 -6.75 -6.25
CA CYS A 114 -5.53 -6.37 -4.89
C CYS A 114 -6.46 -7.03 -3.87
N ASN A 115 -5.96 -7.23 -2.66
CA ASN A 115 -6.69 -7.82 -1.55
C ASN A 115 -7.31 -6.74 -0.64
N VAL A 116 -6.67 -5.59 -0.55
CA VAL A 116 -7.10 -4.43 0.25
C VAL A 116 -6.86 -3.17 -0.56
N LEU A 117 -7.72 -2.19 -0.40
CA LEU A 117 -7.66 -0.89 -1.04
C LEU A 117 -7.65 0.21 0.02
N ASP A 118 -6.79 1.19 -0.16
CA ASP A 118 -6.78 2.44 0.60
C ASP A 118 -6.50 3.59 -0.38
N LEU A 119 -7.58 4.08 -0.95
CA LEU A 119 -7.57 5.08 -2.04
C LEU A 119 -8.30 6.35 -1.60
N ASP A 120 -8.12 6.73 -0.34
CA ASP A 120 -8.82 7.83 0.32
C ASP A 120 -8.10 9.19 0.23
N GLY A 121 -6.96 9.24 -0.48
CA GLY A 121 -6.17 10.46 -0.64
C GLY A 121 -6.97 11.75 -0.90
N PRO A 122 -8.02 11.75 -1.75
CA PRO A 122 -8.84 12.92 -1.99
C PRO A 122 -9.60 13.46 -0.77
N LEU A 123 -9.88 12.62 0.24
CA LEU A 123 -10.58 13.06 1.46
C LEU A 123 -9.74 14.03 2.30
N PHE A 124 -8.44 14.05 2.13
CA PHE A 124 -7.51 14.93 2.85
C PHE A 124 -7.32 16.29 2.16
N LEU A 125 -7.94 16.50 0.99
CA LEU A 125 -7.83 17.75 0.25
C LEU A 125 -8.92 18.74 0.67
N LYS A 126 -8.56 20.02 0.79
CA LYS A 126 -9.53 21.10 1.00
C LYS A 126 -10.52 21.20 -0.17
N LYS A 127 -10.09 20.87 -1.39
CA LYS A 127 -10.88 20.90 -2.63
C LYS A 127 -10.34 19.87 -3.60
N ASP A 128 -11.23 19.10 -4.20
CA ASP A 128 -10.94 18.15 -5.26
C ASP A 128 -11.59 18.58 -6.59
N TYR A 129 -11.36 17.84 -7.65
CA TYR A 129 -11.94 18.10 -8.97
C TYR A 129 -13.46 17.93 -8.97
N LYS A 130 -14.14 18.74 -9.80
CA LYS A 130 -15.57 18.56 -10.07
C LYS A 130 -15.83 17.16 -10.63
N ASN A 131 -16.86 16.47 -10.10
CA ASN A 131 -17.18 15.08 -10.43
C ASN A 131 -16.07 14.05 -10.09
N GLY A 132 -15.12 14.39 -9.24
CA GLY A 132 -14.12 13.46 -8.72
C GLY A 132 -14.74 12.31 -7.93
N LEU A 133 -13.87 11.51 -7.32
CA LEU A 133 -14.27 10.36 -6.49
C LEU A 133 -15.13 10.82 -5.32
N LYS A 134 -16.13 10.00 -4.98
CA LYS A 134 -16.93 10.19 -3.77
C LYS A 134 -16.81 8.96 -2.88
N TYR A 135 -16.94 9.18 -1.59
CA TYR A 135 -16.83 8.14 -0.58
C TYR A 135 -18.11 8.12 0.24
N LYS A 136 -18.71 6.94 0.40
CA LYS A 136 -19.92 6.78 1.21
C LYS A 136 -19.88 5.42 1.89
N SER A 137 -19.98 5.40 3.22
CA SER A 137 -20.03 4.17 4.03
C SER A 137 -18.92 3.16 3.69
N GLY A 138 -17.69 3.63 3.52
CA GLY A 138 -16.53 2.80 3.16
C GLY A 138 -16.43 2.42 1.67
N TYR A 139 -17.37 2.84 0.85
CA TYR A 139 -17.34 2.61 -0.59
C TYR A 139 -16.77 3.81 -1.34
N LEU A 140 -15.88 3.53 -2.29
CA LEU A 140 -15.42 4.49 -3.27
C LEU A 140 -16.40 4.47 -4.45
N ILE A 141 -16.95 5.63 -4.80
CA ILE A 141 -17.91 5.80 -5.90
C ILE A 141 -17.21 6.57 -7.02
N TYR A 142 -17.08 5.90 -8.16
CA TYR A 142 -16.50 6.48 -9.36
C TYR A 142 -17.58 7.00 -10.28
N ASN A 143 -17.49 8.29 -10.65
CA ASN A 143 -18.35 8.89 -11.65
C ASN A 143 -17.71 8.76 -13.05
N LYS A 144 -18.32 7.97 -13.94
CA LYS A 144 -17.86 7.82 -15.33
C LYS A 144 -17.83 9.12 -16.14
N LYS A 145 -18.52 10.17 -15.67
CA LYS A 145 -18.50 11.50 -16.27
C LYS A 145 -17.29 12.34 -15.85
N PHE A 146 -16.36 11.77 -15.06
CA PHE A 146 -15.14 12.47 -14.72
C PHE A 146 -14.32 12.71 -16.00
N ASN A 147 -14.10 13.98 -16.30
CA ASN A 147 -13.29 14.39 -17.43
C ASN A 147 -11.88 14.73 -16.94
N TYR A 148 -10.87 14.12 -17.54
CA TYR A 148 -9.47 14.39 -17.24
C TYR A 148 -8.99 15.77 -17.70
N GLY A 149 -9.86 16.57 -18.36
CA GLY A 149 -9.52 17.90 -18.85
C GLY A 149 -8.81 17.90 -20.21
N PHE A 150 -8.95 16.80 -20.98
CA PHE A 150 -8.49 16.72 -22.36
C PHE A 150 -9.67 16.82 -23.32
#